data_cdbb8f3ff585b1a073caf0e79febdba3
#
_entry.id   cdbb8f3ff585b1a073caf0e79febdba3
#
_cell.length_a   1.000
_cell.length_b   1.000
_cell.length_c   1.000
_cell.angle_alpha   90.00
_cell.angle_beta   90.00
_cell.angle_gamma   90.00
#
_symmetry.space_group_name_H-M   'P 1'
#
loop_
_entity.id
_entity.type
_entity.pdbx_description
1 polymer ?
#
loop_
_entity_poly.entity_id
_entity_poly.type
_entity_poly.pdbx_seq_one_letter_code
_entity_poly.pdbx_strand_id
1 'polypeptide(L)'
;MAATTEQKVDFLLKKIGYVASKTGIAEDENSLSGTKKAPFAEAIPSPLVTPSTSIWADASLIPATPPGSDTSYVRVYLTGTSGVRMTVDNTVSGNRTFIARSTYGNDSSAILGDWIDTSFGADYIIKVFKGDPNSGGVQLSAAGAGSNDTWFFDYSSGVLNFNGTQIPSGVTSSNIYIVGYRYIGAKGGRPAAGIATFASLDV
;
A
#
# COMPACT_ATOMS: atom_id res chain seq x y z
N MET A 1 0.68 5.04 41.29
CA MET A 1 -0.12 6.09 40.62
C MET A 1 -0.12 5.77 39.12
N ALA A 2 -1.26 5.74 38.47
CA ALA A 2 -1.29 5.50 37.03
C ALA A 2 -0.95 6.78 36.28
N ALA A 3 -0.19 6.70 35.20
CA ALA A 3 0.15 7.85 34.38
C ALA A 3 -1.11 8.44 33.72
N THR A 4 -1.22 9.78 33.74
CA THR A 4 -2.31 10.50 33.07
C THR A 4 -2.19 10.36 31.55
N THR A 5 -3.26 10.70 30.83
CA THR A 5 -3.23 10.69 29.35
C THR A 5 -2.18 11.64 28.80
N GLU A 6 -2.02 12.80 29.41
CA GLU A 6 -1.01 13.81 29.01
C GLU A 6 0.41 13.31 29.22
N GLN A 7 0.69 12.69 30.37
CA GLN A 7 1.98 12.05 30.62
C GLN A 7 2.30 10.94 29.60
N LYS A 8 1.31 10.15 29.24
CA LYS A 8 1.48 9.12 28.20
C LYS A 8 1.82 9.73 26.85
N VAL A 9 1.22 10.87 26.51
CA VAL A 9 1.53 11.59 25.27
C VAL A 9 2.96 12.15 25.31
N ASP A 10 3.40 12.69 26.43
CA ASP A 10 4.77 13.18 26.58
C ASP A 10 5.80 12.07 26.46
N PHE A 11 5.56 10.93 27.10
CA PHE A 11 6.42 9.75 26.94
C PHE A 11 6.49 9.27 25.48
N LEU A 12 5.37 9.31 24.79
CA LEU A 12 5.33 8.94 23.38
C LEU A 12 6.12 9.92 22.52
N LEU A 13 5.92 11.23 22.73
CA LEU A 13 6.64 12.28 22.01
C LEU A 13 8.15 12.18 22.23
N LYS A 14 8.59 11.92 23.45
CA LYS A 14 10.01 11.71 23.76
C LYS A 14 10.57 10.48 23.11
N LYS A 15 9.80 9.41 23.08
CA LYS A 15 10.20 8.16 22.42
C LYS A 15 10.42 8.33 20.93
N ILE A 16 9.74 9.29 20.29
CA ILE A 16 9.94 9.62 18.86
C ILE A 16 10.89 10.81 18.65
N GLY A 17 11.61 11.24 19.69
CA GLY A 17 12.68 12.23 19.58
C GLY A 17 12.26 13.69 19.78
N TYR A 18 11.06 13.95 20.25
CA TYR A 18 10.68 15.31 20.65
C TYR A 18 11.31 15.68 21.99
N VAL A 19 11.90 16.87 22.05
CA VAL A 19 12.58 17.38 23.25
C VAL A 19 11.63 18.15 24.15
N ALA A 20 10.59 18.77 23.59
CA ALA A 20 9.63 19.56 24.35
C ALA A 20 8.49 18.65 24.87
N SER A 21 8.20 18.75 26.14
CA SER A 21 7.03 18.19 26.78
C SER A 21 5.80 19.08 26.55
N LYS A 22 4.62 18.47 26.47
CA LYS A 22 3.35 19.20 26.45
C LYS A 22 2.76 19.42 27.85
N THR A 23 3.37 18.83 28.86
CA THR A 23 2.94 18.94 30.24
C THR A 23 3.98 19.69 31.10
N GLY A 24 3.59 20.05 32.28
CA GLY A 24 4.49 20.75 33.22
C GLY A 24 5.63 19.91 33.80
N ILE A 25 5.77 18.64 33.42
CA ILE A 25 6.85 17.74 33.88
C ILE A 25 8.09 17.75 32.97
N ALA A 26 8.16 18.71 32.08
CA ALA A 26 9.25 18.86 31.12
C ALA A 26 10.63 18.96 31.76
N GLU A 27 10.73 19.60 32.92
CA GLU A 27 12.01 19.81 33.59
C GLU A 27 12.63 18.51 34.10
N ASP A 28 11.83 17.68 34.75
CA ASP A 28 12.31 16.39 35.28
C ASP A 28 12.75 15.46 34.15
N GLU A 29 12.02 15.46 33.08
CA GLU A 29 12.35 14.63 31.92
C GLU A 29 13.53 15.18 31.12
N ASN A 30 13.67 16.49 31.01
CA ASN A 30 14.83 17.11 30.37
C ASN A 30 16.11 16.86 31.18
N SER A 31 16.02 16.83 32.50
CA SER A 31 17.16 16.52 33.35
C SER A 31 17.61 15.07 33.21
N LEU A 32 16.68 14.14 33.03
CA LEU A 32 16.95 12.73 32.87
C LEU A 32 17.47 12.36 31.47
N SER A 33 17.01 13.09 30.47
CA SER A 33 17.43 12.80 29.08
C SER A 33 18.66 13.61 28.68
N GLY A 34 19.11 14.53 29.55
CA GLY A 34 20.09 15.52 29.18
C GLY A 34 19.81 16.01 27.76
N THR A 35 19.52 17.20 27.52
CA THR A 35 19.24 17.87 26.24
C THR A 35 19.92 17.27 24.97
N LYS A 36 20.44 16.12 25.09
CA LYS A 36 20.93 15.31 24.00
C LYS A 36 19.69 14.86 23.25
N LYS A 37 19.37 15.57 22.21
CA LYS A 37 18.85 14.85 21.05
C LYS A 37 19.75 13.64 20.94
N ALA A 38 19.29 12.52 21.47
CA ALA A 38 19.96 11.32 21.11
C ALA A 38 20.05 11.35 19.58
N PRO A 39 21.18 11.03 19.00
CA PRO A 39 21.31 10.98 17.54
C PRO A 39 20.50 9.79 17.04
N PHE A 40 19.19 9.84 17.26
CA PHE A 40 18.23 8.82 16.87
C PHE A 40 17.83 8.94 15.41
N ALA A 41 18.44 9.85 14.69
CA ALA A 41 18.44 9.78 13.25
C ALA A 41 18.82 8.37 12.74
N GLU A 42 19.53 7.61 13.58
CA GLU A 42 19.97 6.25 13.25
C GLU A 42 19.04 5.17 13.77
N ALA A 43 18.24 5.43 14.77
CA ALA A 43 17.46 4.40 15.44
C ALA A 43 15.99 4.35 15.01
N ILE A 44 15.51 5.35 14.31
CA ILE A 44 14.22 5.28 13.62
C ILE A 44 14.53 4.79 12.22
N PRO A 45 14.25 3.53 11.90
CA PRO A 45 14.25 3.13 10.51
C PRO A 45 13.35 4.16 9.82
N SER A 46 13.91 4.95 8.93
CA SER A 46 13.11 5.83 8.10
C SER A 46 11.93 5.00 7.59
N PRO A 47 10.69 5.46 7.68
CA PRO A 47 9.58 4.77 7.03
C PRO A 47 9.80 4.64 5.52
N LEU A 48 10.86 5.27 5.00
CA LEU A 48 11.34 5.14 3.64
C LEU A 48 12.34 3.99 3.42
N VAL A 49 12.74 3.25 4.46
CA VAL A 49 13.52 2.03 4.25
C VAL A 49 12.58 0.94 3.73
N THR A 50 12.44 0.90 2.43
CA THR A 50 11.76 -0.20 1.76
C THR A 50 12.62 -1.44 1.91
N PRO A 51 12.10 -2.56 2.44
CA PRO A 51 12.84 -3.82 2.45
C PRO A 51 13.32 -4.16 1.05
N SER A 52 14.56 -4.60 0.92
CA SER A 52 15.13 -4.95 -0.40
C SER A 52 14.26 -5.93 -1.19
N THR A 53 13.57 -6.83 -0.49
CA THR A 53 12.61 -7.78 -1.07
C THR A 53 11.35 -7.13 -1.65
N SER A 54 11.07 -5.88 -1.32
CA SER A 54 9.92 -5.12 -1.85
C SER A 54 10.31 -4.18 -2.99
N ILE A 55 11.60 -4.08 -3.32
CA ILE A 55 12.08 -3.23 -4.42
C ILE A 55 11.78 -3.92 -5.75
N TRP A 56 11.20 -3.20 -6.67
CA TRP A 56 11.00 -3.66 -8.05
C TRP A 56 12.30 -3.51 -8.83
N ALA A 57 12.99 -4.63 -9.05
CA ALA A 57 14.32 -4.63 -9.67
C ALA A 57 14.31 -4.08 -11.10
N ASP A 58 13.22 -4.25 -11.81
CA ASP A 58 13.03 -3.86 -13.19
C ASP A 58 12.07 -2.67 -13.36
N ALA A 59 11.90 -1.85 -12.31
CA ALA A 59 11.00 -0.70 -12.33
C ALA A 59 11.26 0.26 -13.51
N SER A 60 12.51 0.45 -13.88
CA SER A 60 12.90 1.28 -15.03
C SER A 60 12.47 0.74 -16.40
N LEU A 61 12.01 -0.52 -16.46
CA LEU A 61 11.52 -1.16 -17.67
C LEU A 61 9.99 -1.09 -17.78
N ILE A 62 9.31 -0.52 -16.79
CA ILE A 62 7.89 -0.21 -16.87
C ILE A 62 7.72 0.94 -17.86
N PRO A 63 6.94 0.77 -18.94
CA PRO A 63 6.76 1.85 -19.93
C PRO A 63 5.96 3.00 -19.33
N ALA A 64 6.28 4.24 -19.68
CA ALA A 64 5.55 5.42 -19.20
C ALA A 64 4.08 5.46 -19.66
N THR A 65 3.77 4.83 -20.80
CA THR A 65 2.40 4.62 -21.26
C THR A 65 2.03 3.16 -20.97
N PRO A 66 0.92 2.90 -20.27
CA PRO A 66 0.50 1.54 -19.96
C PRO A 66 0.33 0.67 -21.22
N PRO A 67 0.83 -0.57 -21.21
CA PRO A 67 0.68 -1.48 -22.34
C PRO A 67 -0.76 -1.97 -22.48
N GLY A 68 -1.18 -2.26 -23.71
CA GLY A 68 -2.52 -2.82 -24.00
C GLY A 68 -2.63 -4.33 -23.73
N SER A 69 -1.51 -5.02 -23.47
CA SER A 69 -1.44 -6.46 -23.16
C SER A 69 -0.28 -6.75 -22.22
N ASP A 70 -0.28 -7.95 -21.62
CA ASP A 70 0.78 -8.39 -20.72
C ASP A 70 2.16 -8.27 -21.34
N THR A 71 3.11 -7.83 -20.53
CA THR A 71 4.54 -7.80 -20.86
C THR A 71 5.32 -8.65 -19.85
N SER A 72 6.65 -8.69 -19.97
CA SER A 72 7.51 -9.37 -18.98
C SER A 72 7.47 -8.73 -17.60
N TYR A 73 7.05 -7.47 -17.49
CA TYR A 73 7.10 -6.69 -16.25
C TYR A 73 5.73 -6.20 -15.78
N VAL A 74 4.76 -6.16 -16.68
CA VAL A 74 3.42 -5.61 -16.41
C VAL A 74 2.36 -6.62 -16.78
N ARG A 75 1.53 -7.01 -15.80
CA ARG A 75 0.29 -7.72 -16.02
C ARG A 75 -0.84 -6.71 -16.16
N VAL A 76 -1.67 -6.90 -17.18
CA VAL A 76 -2.73 -5.99 -17.58
C VAL A 76 -4.09 -6.55 -17.19
N TYR A 77 -4.86 -5.77 -16.45
CA TYR A 77 -6.23 -6.07 -16.08
C TYR A 77 -7.12 -4.96 -16.64
N LEU A 78 -7.67 -5.18 -17.84
CA LEU A 78 -8.49 -4.19 -18.54
C LEU A 78 -9.95 -4.62 -18.61
N THR A 79 -10.86 -3.63 -18.80
CA THR A 79 -12.24 -3.87 -19.22
C THR A 79 -12.23 -4.66 -20.53
N GLY A 80 -12.92 -5.78 -20.59
CA GLY A 80 -12.99 -6.63 -21.77
C GLY A 80 -12.05 -7.82 -21.77
N THR A 81 -11.01 -7.85 -20.93
CA THR A 81 -10.10 -9.00 -20.83
C THR A 81 -10.15 -9.70 -19.49
N SER A 82 -9.97 -9.00 -18.40
CA SER A 82 -10.11 -9.58 -17.05
C SER A 82 -9.97 -8.48 -16.01
N GLY A 83 -11.07 -7.97 -15.52
CA GLY A 83 -11.07 -7.27 -14.25
C GLY A 83 -10.83 -8.28 -13.13
N VAL A 84 -10.12 -7.88 -12.09
CA VAL A 84 -10.00 -8.70 -10.89
C VAL A 84 -11.27 -8.52 -10.06
N ARG A 85 -12.03 -9.59 -9.88
CA ARG A 85 -13.11 -9.62 -8.90
C ARG A 85 -12.49 -9.70 -7.51
N MET A 86 -12.78 -8.71 -6.68
CA MET A 86 -12.19 -8.64 -5.34
C MET A 86 -12.93 -9.52 -4.34
N THR A 87 -12.18 -10.09 -3.44
CA THR A 87 -12.70 -10.86 -2.29
C THR A 87 -12.97 -9.90 -1.13
N VAL A 88 -14.15 -9.96 -0.54
CA VAL A 88 -14.45 -9.17 0.66
C VAL A 88 -13.59 -9.66 1.83
N ASP A 89 -13.12 -8.74 2.65
CA ASP A 89 -12.50 -9.06 3.94
C ASP A 89 -13.59 -9.25 5.00
N ASN A 90 -13.86 -10.49 5.32
CA ASN A 90 -14.90 -10.87 6.30
C ASN A 90 -14.54 -10.50 7.74
N THR A 91 -13.31 -10.08 8.02
CA THR A 91 -12.90 -9.57 9.34
C THR A 91 -13.37 -8.15 9.58
N VAL A 92 -13.75 -7.44 8.51
CA VAL A 92 -14.28 -6.07 8.55
C VAL A 92 -15.78 -6.09 8.23
N SER A 93 -16.60 -5.62 9.17
CA SER A 93 -18.05 -5.58 8.98
C SER A 93 -18.49 -4.57 7.93
N GLY A 94 -19.61 -4.81 7.27
CA GLY A 94 -20.28 -3.84 6.40
C GLY A 94 -19.73 -3.74 4.99
N ASN A 95 -19.04 -4.78 4.48
CA ASN A 95 -18.48 -4.81 3.11
C ASN A 95 -17.60 -3.58 2.79
N ARG A 96 -16.75 -3.18 3.75
CA ARG A 96 -15.95 -1.96 3.61
C ARG A 96 -14.57 -2.21 3.03
N THR A 97 -14.06 -3.44 3.18
CA THR A 97 -12.71 -3.80 2.76
C THR A 97 -12.75 -4.97 1.80
N PHE A 98 -11.99 -4.86 0.72
CA PHE A 98 -11.86 -5.88 -0.30
C PHE A 98 -10.39 -6.10 -0.63
N ILE A 99 -10.04 -7.34 -0.91
CA ILE A 99 -8.66 -7.77 -1.20
C ILE A 99 -8.61 -8.34 -2.62
N ALA A 100 -7.66 -7.87 -3.41
CA ALA A 100 -7.35 -8.47 -4.69
C ALA A 100 -6.63 -9.80 -4.48
N ARG A 101 -7.25 -10.91 -4.88
CA ARG A 101 -6.69 -12.26 -4.74
C ARG A 101 -6.58 -12.95 -6.07
N SER A 102 -5.63 -13.88 -6.19
CA SER A 102 -5.44 -14.69 -7.40
C SER A 102 -6.65 -15.58 -7.71
N THR A 103 -7.43 -15.93 -6.70
CA THR A 103 -8.68 -16.67 -6.83
C THR A 103 -9.76 -16.00 -6.00
N TYR A 104 -10.79 -15.54 -6.66
CA TYR A 104 -11.93 -14.91 -6.00
C TYR A 104 -12.58 -15.84 -4.96
N GLY A 105 -12.87 -15.28 -3.78
CA GLY A 105 -13.55 -16.00 -2.70
C GLY A 105 -12.71 -17.04 -1.98
N ASN A 106 -11.41 -17.15 -2.29
CA ASN A 106 -10.49 -18.05 -1.61
C ASN A 106 -9.51 -17.25 -0.75
N ASP A 107 -9.76 -17.21 0.57
CA ASP A 107 -8.94 -16.46 1.53
C ASP A 107 -7.50 -16.98 1.68
N SER A 108 -7.25 -18.22 1.25
CA SER A 108 -5.91 -18.82 1.24
C SER A 108 -5.15 -18.56 -0.07
N SER A 109 -5.79 -18.01 -1.10
CA SER A 109 -5.12 -17.68 -2.35
C SER A 109 -4.20 -16.46 -2.21
N ALA A 110 -3.18 -16.39 -3.06
CA ALA A 110 -2.20 -15.30 -3.02
C ALA A 110 -2.89 -13.93 -3.20
N ILE A 111 -2.47 -12.98 -2.38
CA ILE A 111 -2.87 -11.57 -2.54
C ILE A 111 -2.13 -10.99 -3.73
N LEU A 112 -2.86 -10.29 -4.57
CA LEU A 112 -2.32 -9.58 -5.72
C LEU A 112 -1.95 -8.15 -5.30
N GLY A 113 -0.74 -7.99 -4.77
CA GLY A 113 -0.13 -6.69 -4.50
C GLY A 113 0.67 -6.17 -5.70
N ASP A 114 1.49 -5.16 -5.46
CA ASP A 114 2.39 -4.57 -6.46
C ASP A 114 1.68 -3.95 -7.67
N TRP A 115 0.59 -3.27 -7.43
CA TRP A 115 -0.10 -2.50 -8.45
C TRP A 115 0.70 -1.25 -8.80
N ILE A 116 0.77 -0.94 -10.09
CA ILE A 116 1.52 0.20 -10.60
C ILE A 116 0.64 1.45 -10.47
N ASP A 117 1.19 2.49 -9.86
CA ASP A 117 0.51 3.76 -9.63
C ASP A 117 0.92 4.85 -10.63
N THR A 118 0.31 6.01 -10.49
CA THR A 118 0.52 7.15 -11.38
C THR A 118 1.93 7.77 -11.33
N SER A 119 2.81 7.33 -10.44
CA SER A 119 4.23 7.74 -10.43
C SER A 119 5.00 7.21 -11.64
N PHE A 120 4.51 6.13 -12.26
CA PHE A 120 5.08 5.56 -13.49
C PHE A 120 4.48 6.14 -14.77
N GLY A 121 3.33 6.81 -14.68
CA GLY A 121 2.63 7.44 -15.79
C GLY A 121 1.18 7.73 -15.43
N ALA A 122 0.61 8.83 -15.90
CA ALA A 122 -0.70 9.33 -15.49
C ALA A 122 -1.84 8.32 -15.70
N ASP A 123 -1.69 7.41 -16.65
CA ASP A 123 -2.71 6.42 -17.00
C ASP A 123 -2.62 5.13 -16.17
N TYR A 124 -1.59 4.99 -15.31
CA TYR A 124 -1.49 3.90 -14.33
C TYR A 124 -2.39 4.19 -13.12
N ILE A 125 -3.68 4.14 -13.35
CA ILE A 125 -4.68 4.39 -12.32
C ILE A 125 -5.58 3.17 -12.15
N ILE A 126 -5.85 2.80 -10.89
CA ILE A 126 -6.86 1.79 -10.58
C ILE A 126 -8.25 2.37 -10.82
N LYS A 127 -9.08 1.61 -11.54
CA LYS A 127 -10.50 1.88 -11.69
C LYS A 127 -11.28 0.82 -10.94
N VAL A 128 -12.20 1.26 -10.11
CA VAL A 128 -13.06 0.38 -9.29
C VAL A 128 -14.44 0.36 -9.89
N PHE A 129 -15.02 -0.82 -10.00
CA PHE A 129 -16.35 -1.03 -10.58
C PHE A 129 -17.26 -1.77 -9.61
N LYS A 130 -18.50 -1.35 -9.58
CA LYS A 130 -19.61 -2.12 -9.04
C LYS A 130 -20.23 -2.95 -10.17
N GLY A 131 -20.14 -4.26 -10.05
CA GLY A 131 -20.49 -5.20 -11.12
C GLY A 131 -19.34 -5.45 -12.09
N ASP A 132 -19.45 -6.51 -12.86
CA ASP A 132 -18.44 -6.90 -13.84
C ASP A 132 -18.29 -5.82 -14.92
N PRO A 133 -17.09 -5.22 -15.10
CA PRO A 133 -16.87 -4.21 -16.12
C PRO A 133 -17.13 -4.73 -17.55
N ASN A 134 -17.06 -6.05 -17.78
CA ASN A 134 -17.37 -6.67 -19.06
C ASN A 134 -18.87 -6.88 -19.30
N SER A 135 -19.69 -6.70 -18.27
CA SER A 135 -21.14 -6.94 -18.30
C SER A 135 -21.94 -5.74 -17.80
N GLY A 136 -21.46 -4.54 -18.12
CA GLY A 136 -22.15 -3.30 -17.75
C GLY A 136 -21.91 -2.82 -16.33
N GLY A 137 -20.81 -3.23 -15.69
CA GLY A 137 -20.41 -2.73 -14.38
C GLY A 137 -20.25 -1.20 -14.38
N VAL A 138 -20.63 -0.57 -13.27
CA VAL A 138 -20.58 0.88 -13.09
C VAL A 138 -19.29 1.28 -12.39
N GLN A 139 -18.51 2.17 -13.01
CA GLN A 139 -17.29 2.70 -12.39
C GLN A 139 -17.65 3.60 -11.20
N LEU A 140 -16.96 3.38 -10.08
CA LEU A 140 -17.10 4.16 -8.86
C LEU A 140 -16.06 5.29 -8.83
N SER A 141 -16.51 6.51 -8.55
CA SER A 141 -15.61 7.64 -8.31
C SER A 141 -14.90 7.48 -6.97
N ALA A 142 -13.60 7.74 -6.91
CA ALA A 142 -12.85 7.72 -5.65
C ALA A 142 -13.32 8.81 -4.66
N ALA A 143 -13.80 9.94 -5.19
CA ALA A 143 -14.40 11.01 -4.39
C ALA A 143 -15.81 10.68 -3.90
N GLY A 144 -16.35 9.49 -4.28
CA GLY A 144 -17.73 9.12 -4.01
C GLY A 144 -18.74 9.82 -4.93
N ALA A 145 -20.01 9.51 -4.72
CA ALA A 145 -21.14 10.10 -5.46
C ALA A 145 -21.82 11.25 -4.69
N GLY A 146 -21.12 11.88 -3.76
CA GLY A 146 -21.68 12.94 -2.90
C GLY A 146 -22.36 12.42 -1.63
N SER A 147 -22.26 11.13 -1.34
CA SER A 147 -22.94 10.46 -0.23
C SER A 147 -21.98 9.95 0.85
N ASN A 148 -20.78 10.53 0.97
CA ASN A 148 -19.73 10.05 1.88
C ASN A 148 -19.36 8.58 1.68
N ASP A 149 -19.32 8.15 0.43
CA ASP A 149 -19.01 6.82 -0.05
C ASP A 149 -17.64 6.76 -0.75
N THR A 150 -16.70 7.56 -0.29
CA THR A 150 -15.33 7.63 -0.80
C THR A 150 -14.59 6.32 -0.58
N TRP A 151 -13.65 6.03 -1.47
CA TRP A 151 -12.80 4.86 -1.35
C TRP A 151 -11.33 5.20 -1.61
N PHE A 152 -10.48 4.32 -1.18
CA PHE A 152 -9.05 4.38 -1.40
C PHE A 152 -8.53 2.98 -1.70
N PHE A 153 -7.52 2.89 -2.56
CA PHE A 153 -6.86 1.64 -2.93
C PHE A 153 -5.38 1.69 -2.57
N ASP A 154 -4.93 0.70 -1.82
CA ASP A 154 -3.51 0.51 -1.53
C ASP A 154 -2.86 -0.30 -2.66
N TYR A 155 -2.06 0.37 -3.46
CA TYR A 155 -1.38 -0.21 -4.61
C TYR A 155 -0.35 -1.28 -4.21
N SER A 156 0.26 -1.16 -3.05
CA SER A 156 1.27 -2.12 -2.59
C SER A 156 0.66 -3.44 -2.15
N SER A 157 -0.43 -3.39 -1.43
CA SER A 157 -1.10 -4.55 -0.86
C SER A 157 -2.27 -5.09 -1.68
N GLY A 158 -2.80 -4.30 -2.62
CA GLY A 158 -3.98 -4.69 -3.40
C GLY A 158 -5.27 -4.69 -2.58
N VAL A 159 -5.37 -3.77 -1.62
CA VAL A 159 -6.53 -3.64 -0.74
C VAL A 159 -7.32 -2.37 -1.08
N LEU A 160 -8.62 -2.55 -1.24
CA LEU A 160 -9.59 -1.47 -1.42
C LEU A 160 -10.34 -1.24 -0.12
N ASN A 161 -10.42 0.01 0.33
CA ASN A 161 -11.22 0.41 1.46
C ASN A 161 -12.24 1.48 1.09
N PHE A 162 -13.49 1.28 1.48
CA PHE A 162 -14.49 2.35 1.53
C PHE A 162 -14.32 3.08 2.87
N ASN A 163 -13.72 4.24 2.84
CA ASN A 163 -13.35 5.03 4.01
C ASN A 163 -14.37 6.11 4.37
N GLY A 164 -15.39 6.30 3.56
CA GLY A 164 -16.51 7.17 3.86
C GLY A 164 -17.38 6.64 5.01
N THR A 165 -18.35 7.42 5.43
CA THR A 165 -19.33 6.99 6.44
C THR A 165 -20.31 5.95 5.89
N GLN A 166 -20.44 5.89 4.56
CA GLN A 166 -21.28 4.96 3.82
C GLN A 166 -20.47 4.21 2.78
N ILE A 167 -21.02 3.12 2.29
CA ILE A 167 -20.51 2.44 1.08
C ILE A 167 -21.42 2.82 -0.10
N PRO A 168 -20.92 2.77 -1.35
CA PRO A 168 -21.75 3.07 -2.52
C PRO A 168 -22.96 2.17 -2.60
N SER A 169 -24.10 2.76 -2.97
CA SER A 169 -25.37 2.01 -3.06
C SER A 169 -25.26 0.81 -4.00
N GLY A 170 -25.74 -0.33 -3.54
CA GLY A 170 -25.74 -1.59 -4.29
C GLY A 170 -24.39 -2.33 -4.29
N VAL A 171 -23.40 -1.91 -3.49
CA VAL A 171 -22.19 -2.70 -3.24
C VAL A 171 -22.56 -3.89 -2.36
N THR A 172 -22.09 -5.07 -2.74
CA THR A 172 -22.26 -6.33 -2.02
C THR A 172 -20.88 -6.97 -1.80
N SER A 173 -20.83 -8.03 -0.99
CA SER A 173 -19.58 -8.78 -0.73
C SER A 173 -18.95 -9.40 -1.98
N SER A 174 -19.64 -9.41 -3.11
CA SER A 174 -19.24 -10.18 -4.28
C SER A 174 -19.29 -9.43 -5.61
N ASN A 175 -19.51 -8.11 -5.61
CA ASN A 175 -19.69 -7.36 -6.85
C ASN A 175 -18.69 -6.23 -7.08
N ILE A 176 -17.58 -6.23 -6.35
CA ILE A 176 -16.50 -5.26 -6.57
C ILE A 176 -15.44 -5.86 -7.50
N TYR A 177 -15.07 -5.07 -8.51
CA TYR A 177 -14.03 -5.39 -9.49
C TYR A 177 -13.06 -4.23 -9.61
N ILE A 178 -11.79 -4.54 -9.87
CA ILE A 178 -10.76 -3.53 -10.18
C ILE A 178 -10.15 -3.80 -11.53
N VAL A 179 -9.77 -2.71 -12.19
CA VAL A 179 -9.08 -2.69 -13.48
C VAL A 179 -7.83 -1.83 -13.30
N GLY A 180 -6.71 -2.30 -13.81
CA GLY A 180 -5.42 -1.61 -13.69
C GLY A 180 -4.25 -2.44 -14.13
N TYR A 181 -3.08 -2.12 -13.62
CA TYR A 181 -1.81 -2.70 -14.03
C TYR A 181 -1.02 -3.17 -12.83
N ARG A 182 -0.40 -4.32 -12.91
CA ARG A 182 0.34 -4.91 -11.82
C ARG A 182 1.77 -5.24 -12.26
N TYR A 183 2.74 -4.91 -11.41
CA TYR A 183 4.12 -5.31 -11.62
C TYR A 183 4.30 -6.81 -11.39
N ILE A 184 4.95 -7.48 -12.33
CA ILE A 184 5.23 -8.93 -12.28
C ILE A 184 6.71 -9.25 -12.51
N GLY A 185 7.57 -8.22 -12.61
CA GLY A 185 9.01 -8.40 -12.77
C GLY A 185 9.72 -8.87 -11.50
N ALA A 186 11.03 -8.96 -11.57
CA ALA A 186 11.85 -9.40 -10.44
C ALA A 186 11.79 -8.41 -9.26
N LYS A 187 11.90 -8.95 -8.06
CA LYS A 187 12.00 -8.17 -6.81
C LYS A 187 13.36 -8.35 -6.15
N GLY A 188 13.78 -7.34 -5.39
CA GLY A 188 15.05 -7.33 -4.69
C GLY A 188 16.06 -6.38 -5.30
N GLY A 189 17.16 -6.16 -4.58
CA GLY A 189 18.27 -5.37 -5.12
C GLY A 189 18.91 -6.12 -6.30
N ARG A 190 19.03 -5.46 -7.46
CA ARG A 190 19.90 -5.97 -8.50
C ARG A 190 21.34 -5.99 -7.97
N PRO A 191 22.10 -7.07 -8.15
CA PRO A 191 23.54 -6.99 -8.01
C PRO A 191 24.01 -5.85 -8.92
N ALA A 192 24.83 -4.92 -8.38
CA ALA A 192 25.40 -3.88 -9.23
C ALA A 192 26.07 -4.56 -10.43
N ALA A 193 25.71 -4.13 -11.64
CA ALA A 193 26.34 -4.61 -12.84
C ALA A 193 27.84 -4.29 -12.72
N GLY A 194 28.68 -5.32 -12.52
CA GLY A 194 30.12 -5.15 -12.28
C GLY A 194 30.64 -5.74 -10.96
N ILE A 195 29.80 -6.33 -10.12
CA ILE A 195 30.33 -7.26 -9.11
C ILE A 195 30.75 -8.51 -9.89
N ALA A 196 32.04 -8.58 -10.22
CA ALA A 196 32.63 -9.80 -10.70
C ALA A 196 32.27 -10.89 -9.67
N THR A 197 31.51 -11.87 -10.08
CA THR A 197 31.45 -13.13 -9.36
C THR A 197 32.89 -13.62 -9.31
N PHE A 198 33.45 -13.67 -8.13
CA PHE A 198 34.67 -14.43 -7.92
C PHE A 198 34.32 -15.91 -8.12
N ALA A 199 34.19 -16.28 -9.40
CA ALA A 199 34.18 -17.67 -9.79
C ALA A 199 35.64 -18.13 -9.72
N SER A 200 35.92 -18.96 -8.71
CA SER A 200 37.11 -19.72 -8.51
C SER A 200 38.42 -18.92 -8.41
N LEU A 201 38.88 -18.70 -7.19
CA LEU A 201 40.30 -18.73 -6.92
C LEU A 201 40.73 -20.20 -7.00
N ASP A 202 41.14 -20.67 -8.14
CA ASP A 202 41.91 -21.89 -8.24
C ASP A 202 43.26 -21.65 -7.58
N VAL A 203 43.52 -22.29 -6.44
CA VAL A 203 44.79 -22.41 -5.79
C VAL A 203 45.45 -23.70 -6.25
#